data_04159357b1aa3afd20e942d47ffec412
#
_entry.id   04159357b1aa3afd20e942d47ffec412
#
_cell.length_a   1.000
_cell.length_b   1.000
_cell.length_c   1.000
_cell.angle_alpha   90.00
_cell.angle_beta   90.00
_cell.angle_gamma   90.00
#
_symmetry.space_group_name_H-M   'P 1'
#
loop_
_entity.id
_entity.type
_entity.pdbx_description
1 polymer ?
#
loop_
_entity_poly.entity_id
_entity_poly.type
_entity_poly.pdbx_seq_one_letter_code
_entity_poly.pdbx_strand_id
1 'polypeptide(L)'
;MMKVKLGDVCEIVSGTTPKSNCPEYWNGELNWITPAELNDDIVVVNESQRKITTKAVIDSNLRSFPAGTVLLSSRAPIGKVAIAGKEMYCNQGFKNLICSDFIYNKYLFYFLKSKVAYLNSLGRGATFKEISKTIVENIQINLPKKEEQYKIVYILDKIIEIISLRQQQLKKLDELVKSRNVGELVISKMEVAV
;
A
#
# COMPACT_ATOMS: atom_id res chain seq x y z
N MET A 1 6.08 14.30 -22.84
CA MET A 1 5.46 13.24 -22.01
C MET A 1 4.17 12.81 -22.68
N MET A 2 3.99 11.51 -22.85
CA MET A 2 2.76 10.95 -23.42
C MET A 2 1.76 10.69 -22.28
N LYS A 3 0.49 11.03 -22.51
CA LYS A 3 -0.60 10.73 -21.59
C LYS A 3 -1.22 9.40 -22.00
N VAL A 4 -1.24 8.42 -21.12
CA VAL A 4 -1.77 7.07 -21.37
C VAL A 4 -2.75 6.67 -20.27
N LYS A 5 -3.65 5.72 -20.56
CA LYS A 5 -4.51 5.11 -19.53
C LYS A 5 -3.74 4.02 -18.77
N LEU A 6 -4.05 3.80 -17.50
CA LEU A 6 -3.45 2.71 -16.74
C LEU A 6 -3.73 1.34 -17.38
N GLY A 7 -4.92 1.15 -17.98
CA GLY A 7 -5.26 -0.07 -18.69
C GLY A 7 -4.44 -0.34 -19.97
N ASP A 8 -3.76 0.69 -20.52
CA ASP A 8 -2.88 0.52 -21.69
C ASP A 8 -1.48 0.01 -21.28
N VAL A 9 -1.10 0.18 -20.03
CA VAL A 9 0.26 -0.13 -19.50
C VAL A 9 0.27 -1.06 -18.30
N CYS A 10 -0.91 -1.48 -17.82
CA CYS A 10 -1.06 -2.43 -16.72
C CYS A 10 -2.22 -3.38 -16.99
N GLU A 11 -2.06 -4.63 -16.59
CA GLU A 11 -3.19 -5.53 -16.42
C GLU A 11 -3.80 -5.34 -15.02
N ILE A 12 -5.13 -5.11 -14.93
CA ILE A 12 -5.81 -4.93 -13.66
C ILE A 12 -6.47 -6.24 -13.22
N VAL A 13 -6.06 -6.74 -12.05
CA VAL A 13 -6.54 -7.97 -11.43
C VAL A 13 -7.32 -7.63 -10.16
N SER A 14 -8.52 -8.18 -10.04
CA SER A 14 -9.33 -8.13 -8.81
C SER A 14 -9.25 -9.45 -8.06
N GLY A 15 -9.27 -9.38 -6.74
CA GLY A 15 -9.28 -10.57 -5.91
C GLY A 15 -10.67 -11.11 -5.60
N THR A 16 -10.68 -12.24 -4.93
CA THR A 16 -11.89 -12.93 -4.46
C THR A 16 -11.63 -13.48 -3.05
N THR A 17 -12.71 -13.56 -2.25
CA THR A 17 -12.65 -14.14 -0.91
C THR A 17 -13.16 -15.57 -0.96
N PRO A 18 -12.36 -16.59 -0.57
CA PRO A 18 -12.83 -17.95 -0.36
C PRO A 18 -13.95 -17.99 0.69
N LYS A 19 -14.78 -19.03 0.67
CA LYS A 19 -15.85 -19.21 1.67
C LYS A 19 -15.27 -19.19 3.08
N SER A 20 -15.66 -18.19 3.88
CA SER A 20 -15.11 -18.00 5.22
C SER A 20 -15.48 -19.11 6.21
N ASN A 21 -16.59 -19.79 5.97
CA ASN A 21 -17.10 -20.90 6.77
C ASN A 21 -16.52 -22.27 6.37
N CYS A 22 -15.53 -22.32 5.46
CA CYS A 22 -14.83 -23.55 5.09
C CYS A 22 -13.42 -23.54 5.70
N PRO A 23 -13.18 -24.23 6.83
CA PRO A 23 -11.88 -24.21 7.52
C PRO A 23 -10.74 -24.74 6.64
N GLU A 24 -11.02 -25.66 5.72
CA GLU A 24 -10.04 -26.25 4.80
C GLU A 24 -9.44 -25.25 3.80
N TYR A 25 -10.03 -24.07 3.64
CA TYR A 25 -9.53 -23.04 2.75
C TYR A 25 -8.50 -22.12 3.41
N TRP A 26 -8.39 -22.17 4.74
CA TRP A 26 -7.60 -21.24 5.53
C TRP A 26 -6.39 -21.89 6.21
N ASN A 27 -5.48 -21.05 6.69
CA ASN A 27 -4.27 -21.46 7.41
C ASN A 27 -3.31 -22.33 6.58
N GLY A 28 -3.29 -22.16 5.25
CA GLY A 28 -2.32 -22.78 4.35
C GLY A 28 -1.02 -21.96 4.26
N GLU A 29 -0.33 -22.06 3.11
CA GLU A 29 0.96 -21.42 2.90
C GLU A 29 0.90 -20.22 1.94
N LEU A 30 -0.20 -20.07 1.18
CA LEU A 30 -0.34 -19.05 0.14
C LEU A 30 -0.81 -17.73 0.75
N ASN A 31 -0.08 -16.65 0.47
CA ASN A 31 -0.41 -15.32 0.96
C ASN A 31 -1.73 -14.81 0.38
N TRP A 32 -2.65 -14.36 1.24
CA TRP A 32 -3.94 -13.78 0.86
C TRP A 32 -4.18 -12.50 1.65
N ILE A 33 -3.99 -11.35 0.98
CA ILE A 33 -3.95 -10.03 1.61
C ILE A 33 -5.30 -9.31 1.54
N THR A 34 -5.55 -8.46 2.54
CA THR A 34 -6.69 -7.57 2.62
C THR A 34 -6.26 -6.11 2.74
N PRO A 35 -7.09 -5.11 2.37
CA PRO A 35 -6.75 -3.70 2.52
C PRO A 35 -6.49 -3.24 3.97
N ALA A 36 -6.97 -3.99 4.96
CA ALA A 36 -6.73 -3.71 6.37
C ALA A 36 -5.23 -3.83 6.74
N GLU A 37 -4.52 -4.71 6.06
CA GLU A 37 -3.09 -4.98 6.28
C GLU A 37 -2.16 -3.90 5.71
N LEU A 38 -2.66 -3.02 4.84
CA LEU A 38 -1.90 -1.91 4.29
C LEU A 38 -1.99 -0.67 5.20
N ASN A 39 -0.85 -0.01 5.41
CA ASN A 39 -0.74 1.30 6.05
C ASN A 39 0.15 2.22 5.19
N ASP A 40 0.32 3.47 5.62
CA ASP A 40 1.08 4.46 4.85
C ASP A 40 2.59 4.24 4.86
N ASP A 41 3.12 3.48 5.81
CA ASP A 41 4.55 3.22 5.98
C ASP A 41 5.03 2.03 5.13
N ILE A 42 4.10 1.16 4.70
CA ILE A 42 4.42 -0.04 3.92
C ILE A 42 4.57 0.32 2.44
N VAL A 43 5.77 0.13 1.91
CA VAL A 43 6.04 0.22 0.46
C VAL A 43 5.96 -1.15 -0.19
N VAL A 44 6.54 -2.18 0.42
CA VAL A 44 6.57 -3.56 -0.09
C VAL A 44 5.98 -4.52 0.94
N VAL A 45 5.07 -5.39 0.49
CA VAL A 45 4.45 -6.44 1.31
C VAL A 45 4.98 -7.79 0.88
N ASN A 46 5.61 -8.50 1.82
CA ASN A 46 6.18 -9.84 1.57
C ASN A 46 5.31 -10.97 2.14
N GLU A 47 4.50 -10.69 3.14
CA GLU A 47 3.66 -11.68 3.83
C GLU A 47 2.28 -11.08 4.12
N SER A 48 1.28 -11.94 4.22
CA SER A 48 -0.07 -11.59 4.66
C SER A 48 -0.36 -12.21 6.04
N GLN A 49 -1.22 -11.56 6.81
CA GLN A 49 -1.68 -12.08 8.10
C GLN A 49 -2.50 -13.37 7.95
N ARG A 50 -3.29 -13.44 6.88
CA ARG A 50 -4.09 -14.62 6.57
C ARG A 50 -3.48 -15.35 5.37
N LYS A 51 -3.50 -16.67 5.45
CA LYS A 51 -3.03 -17.55 4.37
C LYS A 51 -4.15 -18.48 3.94
N ILE A 52 -4.10 -18.89 2.68
CA ILE A 52 -5.06 -19.80 2.08
C ILE A 52 -4.37 -21.08 1.62
N THR A 53 -5.14 -22.12 1.40
CA THR A 53 -4.66 -23.41 0.90
C THR A 53 -4.76 -23.47 -0.63
N THR A 54 -4.03 -24.41 -1.24
CA THR A 54 -4.17 -24.73 -2.68
C THR A 54 -5.60 -25.18 -3.01
N LYS A 55 -6.28 -25.85 -2.08
CA LYS A 55 -7.69 -26.23 -2.22
C LYS A 55 -8.58 -24.99 -2.39
N ALA A 56 -8.37 -23.96 -1.58
CA ALA A 56 -9.11 -22.70 -1.70
C ALA A 56 -8.91 -22.06 -3.07
N VAL A 57 -7.69 -22.09 -3.62
CA VAL A 57 -7.39 -21.54 -4.95
C VAL A 57 -8.17 -22.26 -6.03
N ILE A 58 -8.16 -23.58 -6.01
CA ILE A 58 -8.84 -24.41 -7.01
C ILE A 58 -10.36 -24.25 -6.91
N ASP A 59 -10.94 -24.48 -5.74
CA ASP A 59 -12.38 -24.53 -5.53
C ASP A 59 -13.06 -23.16 -5.70
N SER A 60 -12.32 -22.06 -5.42
CA SER A 60 -12.82 -20.70 -5.54
C SER A 60 -12.32 -19.98 -6.79
N ASN A 61 -11.59 -20.66 -7.66
CA ASN A 61 -10.99 -20.12 -8.89
C ASN A 61 -10.28 -18.78 -8.62
N LEU A 62 -9.39 -18.78 -7.64
CA LEU A 62 -8.67 -17.57 -7.25
C LEU A 62 -7.55 -17.29 -8.22
N ARG A 63 -7.36 -16.01 -8.54
CA ARG A 63 -6.27 -15.56 -9.40
C ARG A 63 -5.17 -14.93 -8.55
N SER A 64 -3.94 -15.45 -8.66
CA SER A 64 -2.75 -14.83 -8.09
C SER A 64 -2.27 -13.65 -8.95
N PHE A 65 -1.38 -12.87 -8.37
CA PHE A 65 -0.60 -11.85 -9.06
C PHE A 65 0.87 -11.96 -8.64
N PRO A 66 1.83 -11.69 -9.55
CA PRO A 66 3.26 -11.89 -9.30
C PRO A 66 3.84 -10.80 -8.37
N ALA A 67 5.05 -11.06 -7.86
CA ALA A 67 5.88 -10.04 -7.24
C ALA A 67 6.04 -8.83 -8.18
N GLY A 68 6.15 -7.63 -7.60
CA GLY A 68 6.22 -6.38 -8.35
C GLY A 68 4.85 -5.77 -8.70
N THR A 69 3.74 -6.48 -8.52
CA THR A 69 2.39 -5.95 -8.74
C THR A 69 2.09 -4.80 -7.78
N VAL A 70 1.53 -3.71 -8.29
CA VAL A 70 1.08 -2.58 -7.45
C VAL A 70 -0.31 -2.85 -6.91
N LEU A 71 -0.42 -2.96 -5.60
CA LEU A 71 -1.66 -3.17 -4.87
C LEU A 71 -2.37 -1.84 -4.70
N LEU A 72 -3.65 -1.77 -5.08
CA LEU A 72 -4.50 -0.59 -4.87
C LEU A 72 -5.79 -1.00 -4.18
N SER A 73 -6.01 -0.51 -2.95
CA SER A 73 -7.30 -0.71 -2.30
C SER A 73 -8.39 0.07 -3.04
N SER A 74 -9.44 -0.64 -3.43
CA SER A 74 -10.57 -0.09 -4.19
C SER A 74 -11.75 0.31 -3.31
N ARG A 75 -11.74 -0.09 -2.01
CA ARG A 75 -12.79 0.23 -1.03
C ARG A 75 -12.26 0.12 0.40
N ALA A 76 -12.89 0.80 1.33
CA ALA A 76 -12.83 0.71 2.78
C ALA A 76 -11.42 0.68 3.44
N PRO A 77 -10.57 1.67 3.26
CA PRO A 77 -10.66 2.89 2.46
C PRO A 77 -10.10 2.73 1.05
N ILE A 78 -10.51 3.61 0.12
CA ILE A 78 -9.91 3.72 -1.21
C ILE A 78 -8.55 4.40 -1.12
N GLY A 79 -7.56 3.88 -1.87
CA GLY A 79 -6.31 4.59 -2.12
C GLY A 79 -5.14 4.19 -1.22
N LYS A 80 -5.24 3.10 -0.44
CA LYS A 80 -4.04 2.47 0.12
C LYS A 80 -3.28 1.79 -1.00
N VAL A 81 -1.97 1.99 -1.04
CA VAL A 81 -1.10 1.50 -2.12
C VAL A 81 0.13 0.81 -1.51
N ALA A 82 0.50 -0.34 -2.08
CA ALA A 82 1.74 -1.04 -1.77
C ALA A 82 2.23 -1.81 -3.00
N ILE A 83 3.38 -2.44 -2.92
CA ILE A 83 3.94 -3.32 -3.96
C ILE A 83 4.03 -4.73 -3.39
N ALA A 84 3.56 -5.73 -4.12
CA ALA A 84 3.71 -7.13 -3.75
C ALA A 84 5.20 -7.54 -3.88
N GLY A 85 5.80 -8.00 -2.80
CA GLY A 85 7.18 -8.50 -2.80
C GLY A 85 7.30 -9.98 -3.21
N LYS A 86 6.18 -10.71 -3.15
CA LYS A 86 6.04 -12.10 -3.57
C LYS A 86 4.74 -12.29 -4.34
N GLU A 87 4.57 -13.46 -4.94
CA GLU A 87 3.28 -13.87 -5.49
C GLU A 87 2.22 -13.95 -4.37
N MET A 88 1.05 -13.39 -4.61
CA MET A 88 -0.02 -13.28 -3.62
C MET A 88 -1.40 -13.41 -4.26
N TYR A 89 -2.37 -13.65 -3.39
CA TYR A 89 -3.81 -13.53 -3.65
C TYR A 89 -4.38 -12.39 -2.81
N CYS A 90 -5.58 -11.92 -3.14
CA CYS A 90 -6.24 -10.87 -2.36
C CYS A 90 -7.76 -11.03 -2.34
N ASN A 91 -8.41 -10.28 -1.46
CA ASN A 91 -9.85 -10.15 -1.48
C ASN A 91 -10.33 -9.19 -2.59
N GLN A 92 -11.66 -9.09 -2.76
CA GLN A 92 -12.29 -8.22 -3.76
C GLN A 92 -12.12 -6.71 -3.48
N GLY A 93 -11.54 -6.34 -2.34
CA GLY A 93 -11.25 -4.94 -1.97
C GLY A 93 -10.07 -4.32 -2.70
N PHE A 94 -9.45 -5.05 -3.62
CA PHE A 94 -8.32 -4.58 -4.41
C PHE A 94 -8.62 -4.51 -5.90
N LYS A 95 -7.91 -3.60 -6.56
CA LYS A 95 -7.69 -3.55 -8.01
C LYS A 95 -6.18 -3.45 -8.22
N ASN A 96 -5.54 -4.62 -8.34
CA ASN A 96 -4.09 -4.72 -8.43
C ASN A 96 -3.63 -4.49 -9.87
N LEU A 97 -2.50 -3.81 -10.03
CA LEU A 97 -1.96 -3.43 -11.33
C LEU A 97 -0.66 -4.18 -11.58
N ILE A 98 -0.70 -5.15 -12.50
CA ILE A 98 0.49 -5.84 -13.01
C ILE A 98 1.07 -4.95 -14.10
N CYS A 99 2.26 -4.41 -13.84
CA CYS A 99 2.93 -3.47 -14.73
C CYS A 99 3.50 -4.15 -15.96
N SER A 100 3.31 -3.55 -17.14
CA SER A 100 4.04 -3.92 -18.35
C SER A 100 5.47 -3.35 -18.32
N ASP A 101 6.26 -3.68 -19.34
CA ASP A 101 7.65 -3.17 -19.46
C ASP A 101 7.75 -1.65 -19.66
N PHE A 102 6.66 -0.98 -20.02
CA PHE A 102 6.64 0.47 -20.23
C PHE A 102 6.57 1.29 -18.95
N ILE A 103 6.08 0.72 -17.86
CA ILE A 103 5.89 1.43 -16.59
C ILE A 103 6.66 0.75 -15.44
N TYR A 104 7.42 1.56 -14.69
CA TYR A 104 8.11 1.11 -13.49
C TYR A 104 7.11 1.06 -12.32
N ASN A 105 7.00 -0.09 -11.67
CA ASN A 105 6.01 -0.29 -10.59
C ASN A 105 6.14 0.73 -9.45
N LYS A 106 7.35 1.11 -9.06
CA LYS A 106 7.58 2.10 -8.02
C LYS A 106 7.20 3.53 -8.45
N TYR A 107 7.31 3.84 -9.76
CA TYR A 107 6.78 5.09 -10.32
C TYR A 107 5.26 5.12 -10.24
N LEU A 108 4.59 4.01 -10.61
CA LEU A 108 3.15 3.87 -10.49
C LEU A 108 2.69 3.94 -9.02
N PHE A 109 3.42 3.31 -8.10
CA PHE A 109 3.16 3.39 -6.67
C PHE A 109 3.12 4.85 -6.19
N TYR A 110 4.13 5.66 -6.48
CA TYR A 110 4.17 7.07 -6.10
C TYR A 110 3.07 7.89 -6.77
N PHE A 111 2.80 7.63 -8.06
CA PHE A 111 1.69 8.26 -8.76
C PHE A 111 0.37 8.01 -8.04
N LEU A 112 0.05 6.76 -7.71
CA LEU A 112 -1.21 6.42 -7.05
C LEU A 112 -1.28 7.01 -5.63
N LYS A 113 -0.19 6.98 -4.86
CA LYS A 113 -0.12 7.64 -3.54
C LYS A 113 -0.37 9.15 -3.64
N SER A 114 0.10 9.83 -4.69
CA SER A 114 -0.17 11.25 -4.89
C SER A 114 -1.62 11.56 -5.29
N LYS A 115 -2.40 10.54 -5.66
CA LYS A 115 -3.77 10.70 -6.20
C LYS A 115 -4.89 10.23 -5.26
N VAL A 116 -4.60 9.99 -3.98
CA VAL A 116 -5.59 9.42 -3.04
C VAL A 116 -6.89 10.23 -2.99
N ALA A 117 -6.81 11.56 -2.92
CA ALA A 117 -8.00 12.42 -2.93
C ALA A 117 -8.80 12.28 -4.24
N TYR A 118 -8.11 12.24 -5.37
CA TYR A 118 -8.73 12.00 -6.68
C TYR A 118 -9.36 10.61 -6.77
N LEU A 119 -8.67 9.55 -6.32
CA LEU A 119 -9.22 8.19 -6.29
C LEU A 119 -10.50 8.11 -5.45
N ASN A 120 -10.52 8.77 -4.29
CA ASN A 120 -11.70 8.84 -3.44
C ASN A 120 -12.87 9.59 -4.12
N SER A 121 -12.60 10.61 -4.94
CA SER A 121 -13.64 11.32 -5.70
C SER A 121 -14.27 10.48 -6.82
N LEU A 122 -13.55 9.47 -7.32
CA LEU A 122 -14.05 8.52 -8.32
C LEU A 122 -14.90 7.39 -7.72
N GLY A 123 -14.88 7.21 -6.41
CA GLY A 123 -15.63 6.18 -5.71
C GLY A 123 -17.14 6.34 -5.89
N ARG A 124 -17.82 5.25 -6.21
CA ARG A 124 -19.29 5.17 -6.38
C ARG A 124 -19.87 4.26 -5.33
N GLY A 125 -21.08 4.53 -4.91
CA GLY A 125 -21.85 3.77 -3.91
C GLY A 125 -22.36 4.65 -2.76
N ALA A 126 -23.61 4.45 -2.35
CA ALA A 126 -24.24 5.25 -1.30
C ALA A 126 -23.72 4.88 0.09
N THR A 127 -23.60 3.59 0.40
CA THR A 127 -23.18 3.10 1.71
C THR A 127 -21.68 2.80 1.77
N PHE A 128 -21.14 2.19 0.72
CA PHE A 128 -19.72 1.88 0.59
C PHE A 128 -19.20 2.34 -0.76
N LYS A 129 -18.31 3.33 -0.74
CA LYS A 129 -17.64 3.79 -1.97
C LYS A 129 -16.64 2.75 -2.46
N GLU A 130 -16.73 2.42 -3.74
CA GLU A 130 -15.77 1.55 -4.42
C GLU A 130 -15.41 2.12 -5.80
N ILE A 131 -14.15 1.96 -6.20
CA ILE A 131 -13.71 2.21 -7.59
C ILE A 131 -13.70 0.88 -8.35
N SER A 132 -14.38 0.86 -9.51
CA SER A 132 -14.43 -0.33 -10.37
C SER A 132 -13.14 -0.52 -11.16
N LYS A 133 -12.94 -1.72 -11.70
CA LYS A 133 -11.84 -2.03 -12.62
C LYS A 133 -11.79 -1.04 -13.78
N THR A 134 -12.91 -0.79 -14.43
CA THR A 134 -13.02 0.14 -15.57
C THR A 134 -12.65 1.58 -15.18
N ILE A 135 -12.96 2.03 -13.96
CA ILE A 135 -12.53 3.34 -13.49
C ILE A 135 -11.01 3.36 -13.38
N VAL A 136 -10.38 2.34 -12.78
CA VAL A 136 -8.91 2.25 -12.65
C VAL A 136 -8.23 2.20 -14.01
N GLU A 137 -8.74 1.39 -14.96
CA GLU A 137 -8.23 1.30 -16.33
C GLU A 137 -8.20 2.66 -17.05
N ASN A 138 -9.20 3.51 -16.80
CA ASN A 138 -9.34 4.82 -17.46
C ASN A 138 -8.58 5.96 -16.74
N ILE A 139 -7.93 5.72 -15.61
CA ILE A 139 -7.08 6.73 -14.97
C ILE A 139 -5.90 7.06 -15.89
N GLN A 140 -5.70 8.35 -16.13
CA GLN A 140 -4.63 8.85 -16.99
C GLN A 140 -3.37 9.14 -16.18
N ILE A 141 -2.23 8.66 -16.69
CA ILE A 141 -0.90 8.92 -16.15
C ILE A 141 -0.02 9.57 -17.23
N ASN A 142 0.81 10.53 -16.83
CA ASN A 142 1.90 11.00 -17.69
C ASN A 142 3.01 9.93 -17.65
N LEU A 143 3.36 9.37 -18.80
CA LEU A 143 4.36 8.31 -18.92
C LEU A 143 5.63 8.86 -19.57
N PRO A 144 6.66 9.21 -18.79
CA PRO A 144 7.98 9.51 -19.32
C PRO A 144 8.71 8.25 -19.76
N LYS A 145 9.86 8.39 -20.42
CA LYS A 145 10.73 7.26 -20.72
C LYS A 145 11.16 6.54 -19.44
N LYS A 146 11.45 5.26 -19.54
CA LYS A 146 11.77 4.40 -18.37
C LYS A 146 12.93 4.95 -17.53
N GLU A 147 13.95 5.49 -18.17
CA GLU A 147 15.11 6.12 -17.51
C GLU A 147 14.71 7.34 -16.67
N GLU A 148 13.74 8.10 -17.16
CA GLU A 148 13.19 9.24 -16.40
C GLU A 148 12.33 8.78 -15.22
N GLN A 149 11.56 7.69 -15.38
CA GLN A 149 10.80 7.11 -14.27
C GLN A 149 11.74 6.68 -13.14
N TYR A 150 12.87 6.02 -13.46
CA TYR A 150 13.87 5.65 -12.45
C TYR A 150 14.47 6.86 -11.75
N LYS A 151 14.80 7.93 -12.48
CA LYS A 151 15.33 9.18 -11.89
C LYS A 151 14.33 9.82 -10.95
N ILE A 152 13.06 9.89 -11.36
CA ILE A 152 11.98 10.45 -10.51
C ILE A 152 11.84 9.62 -9.23
N VAL A 153 11.79 8.30 -9.34
CA VAL A 153 11.68 7.41 -8.19
C VAL A 153 12.88 7.56 -7.25
N TYR A 154 14.09 7.62 -7.80
CA TYR A 154 15.29 7.82 -6.99
C TYR A 154 15.21 9.11 -6.15
N ILE A 155 14.76 10.22 -6.76
CA ILE A 155 14.61 11.49 -6.06
C ILE A 155 13.53 11.38 -4.96
N LEU A 156 12.39 10.77 -5.27
CA LEU A 156 11.30 10.58 -4.31
C LEU A 156 11.72 9.70 -3.14
N ASP A 157 12.46 8.61 -3.40
CA ASP A 157 13.02 7.75 -2.35
C ASP A 157 13.93 8.54 -1.41
N LYS A 158 14.82 9.38 -1.96
CA LYS A 158 15.71 10.22 -1.14
C LYS A 158 14.96 11.26 -0.31
N ILE A 159 13.91 11.86 -0.85
CA ILE A 159 13.06 12.78 -0.10
C ILE A 159 12.37 12.06 1.06
N ILE A 160 11.81 10.88 0.83
CA ILE A 160 11.13 10.10 1.87
C ILE A 160 12.12 9.65 2.95
N GLU A 161 13.32 9.21 2.56
CA GLU A 161 14.39 8.88 3.49
C GLU A 161 14.73 10.07 4.41
N ILE A 162 14.90 11.27 3.84
CA ILE A 162 15.18 12.49 4.62
C ILE A 162 14.02 12.82 5.55
N ILE A 163 12.78 12.74 5.10
CA ILE A 163 11.59 12.97 5.92
C ILE A 163 11.57 12.00 7.11
N SER A 164 11.78 10.71 6.87
CA SER A 164 11.81 9.68 7.93
C SER A 164 12.91 9.95 8.95
N LEU A 165 14.12 10.28 8.49
CA LEU A 165 15.24 10.64 9.39
C LEU A 165 14.92 11.87 10.24
N ARG A 166 14.28 12.90 9.67
CA ARG A 166 13.87 14.09 10.42
C ARG A 166 12.78 13.78 11.44
N GLN A 167 11.81 12.96 11.12
CA GLN A 167 10.79 12.52 12.07
C GLN A 167 11.40 11.75 13.24
N GLN A 168 12.38 10.87 12.98
CA GLN A 168 13.10 10.17 14.03
C GLN A 168 13.92 11.12 14.91
N GLN A 169 14.57 12.14 14.32
CA GLN A 169 15.28 13.17 15.08
C GLN A 169 14.35 13.96 15.99
N LEU A 170 13.19 14.40 15.47
CA LEU A 170 12.18 15.12 16.27
C LEU A 170 11.71 14.26 17.44
N LYS A 171 11.40 12.98 17.20
CA LYS A 171 10.99 12.07 18.28
C LYS A 171 12.05 11.94 19.37
N LYS A 172 13.34 11.80 18.99
CA LYS A 172 14.44 11.74 19.96
C LYS A 172 14.58 13.05 20.75
N LEU A 173 14.41 14.21 20.11
CA LEU A 173 14.43 15.50 20.79
C LEU A 173 13.28 15.62 21.79
N ASP A 174 12.07 15.21 21.43
CA ASP A 174 10.92 15.20 22.34
C ASP A 174 11.16 14.28 23.55
N GLU A 175 11.78 13.13 23.35
CA GLU A 175 12.15 12.20 24.42
C GLU A 175 13.20 12.83 25.37
N LEU A 176 14.20 13.54 24.82
CA LEU A 176 15.20 14.23 25.61
C LEU A 176 14.60 15.39 26.43
N VAL A 177 13.71 16.19 25.83
CA VAL A 177 13.01 17.26 26.54
C VAL A 177 12.16 16.73 27.69
N LYS A 178 11.42 15.64 27.45
CA LYS A 178 10.63 14.98 28.49
C LYS A 178 11.49 14.43 29.61
N SER A 179 12.63 13.81 29.33
CA SER A 179 13.53 13.27 30.33
C SER A 179 14.15 14.39 31.20
N ARG A 180 14.50 15.54 30.61
CA ARG A 180 15.02 16.71 31.34
C ARG A 180 13.98 17.30 32.27
N ASN A 181 12.75 17.48 31.79
CA ASN A 181 11.65 18.01 32.62
C ASN A 181 11.34 17.10 33.82
N VAL A 182 11.41 15.78 33.65
CA VAL A 182 11.25 14.83 34.76
C VAL A 182 12.42 14.96 35.74
N GLY A 183 13.67 15.11 35.27
CA GLY A 183 14.85 15.32 36.10
C GLY A 183 14.76 16.61 36.94
N GLU A 184 14.35 17.71 36.33
CA GLU A 184 14.17 18.98 37.03
C GLU A 184 13.06 18.91 38.09
N LEU A 185 11.98 18.17 37.82
CA LEU A 185 10.88 17.98 38.79
C LEU A 185 11.29 17.10 39.98
N VAL A 186 12.16 16.13 39.76
CA VAL A 186 12.71 15.29 40.86
C VAL A 186 13.66 16.08 41.73
N ILE A 187 14.56 16.87 41.12
CA ILE A 187 15.51 17.71 41.88
C ILE A 187 14.76 18.76 42.75
N SER A 188 13.79 19.46 42.16
CA SER A 188 12.99 20.45 42.88
C SER A 188 12.21 19.87 44.06
N LYS A 189 11.72 18.63 43.95
CA LYS A 189 11.04 17.95 45.07
C LYS A 189 12.01 17.49 46.16
N MET A 190 13.24 17.16 45.82
CA MET A 190 14.27 16.82 46.81
C MET A 190 14.76 18.04 47.58
N GLU A 191 14.84 19.22 46.96
CA GLU A 191 15.23 20.48 47.60
C GLU A 191 14.16 21.04 48.58
N VAL A 192 12.88 20.71 48.39
CA VAL A 192 11.76 21.10 49.26
C VAL A 192 11.59 20.16 50.45
N ALA A 193 12.25 18.99 50.44
CA ALA A 193 12.14 18.00 51.50
C ALA A 193 13.29 18.02 52.53
N VAL A 194 14.18 19.01 52.46
CA VAL A 194 15.25 19.33 53.39
C VAL A 194 14.91 20.61 54.12
#